data_594590e0d4f4049c5af00b73e91f6a43
#
_entry.id   594590e0d4f4049c5af00b73e91f6a43
#
_cell.length_a   1.000
_cell.length_b   1.000
_cell.length_c   1.000
_cell.angle_alpha   90.00
_cell.angle_beta   90.00
_cell.angle_gamma   90.00
#
_symmetry.space_group_name_H-M   'P 1'
#
loop_
_entity.id
_entity.type
_entity.pdbx_description
1 polymer ?
#
loop_
_entity_poly.entity_id
_entity_poly.type
_entity_poly.pdbx_seq_one_letter_code
_entity_poly.pdbx_strand_id
1 'polypeptide(L)'
;MKRRLLFLFAVFMVGASVGWGQMIPTYYKVAVGTDGDGSSAGSPIYKTNLETALSDAALSSLDSVIILLPEGVYSANAAPYFITKSSLAIIGEGDTSTVTIKSPVDIGLTNGGNVSFQKVHLTAKTSTGRGVVDIKSSKTTVSF
;
A
#
# COMPACT_ATOMS: atom_id res chain seq x y z
N MET A 1 -2.55 24.07 -39.23
CA MET A 1 -1.50 24.35 -38.21
C MET A 1 -1.91 23.94 -36.81
N LYS A 2 -3.10 24.24 -36.33
CA LYS A 2 -3.53 23.86 -34.95
C LYS A 2 -3.50 22.37 -34.65
N ARG A 3 -3.84 21.50 -35.63
CA ARG A 3 -3.83 20.03 -35.42
C ARG A 3 -2.42 19.42 -35.29
N ARG A 4 -1.42 20.01 -35.98
CA ARG A 4 -0.02 19.52 -35.89
C ARG A 4 0.63 19.88 -34.56
N LEU A 5 0.29 21.03 -34.00
CA LEU A 5 0.80 21.47 -32.69
C LEU A 5 0.24 20.59 -31.55
N LEU A 6 -1.05 20.22 -31.63
CA LEU A 6 -1.69 19.35 -30.67
C LEU A 6 -1.07 17.95 -30.66
N PHE A 7 -0.73 17.41 -31.82
CA PHE A 7 -0.09 16.11 -31.98
C PHE A 7 1.35 16.10 -31.42
N LEU A 8 2.08 17.20 -31.66
CA LEU A 8 3.43 17.36 -31.12
C LEU A 8 3.41 17.46 -29.58
N PHE A 9 2.41 18.13 -29.03
CA PHE A 9 2.24 18.25 -27.57
C PHE A 9 1.86 16.92 -26.92
N ALA A 10 0.99 16.13 -27.56
CA ALA A 10 0.62 14.80 -27.09
C ALA A 10 1.81 13.81 -27.12
N VAL A 11 2.63 13.86 -28.18
CA VAL A 11 3.85 13.04 -28.29
C VAL A 11 4.88 13.44 -27.22
N PHE A 12 5.00 14.73 -26.91
CA PHE A 12 5.91 15.21 -25.87
C PHE A 12 5.47 14.77 -24.47
N MET A 13 4.15 14.77 -24.18
CA MET A 13 3.61 14.28 -22.91
C MET A 13 3.82 12.79 -22.72
N VAL A 14 3.66 11.97 -23.76
CA VAL A 14 3.94 10.54 -23.72
C VAL A 14 5.43 10.26 -23.56
N GLY A 15 6.29 11.00 -24.25
CA GLY A 15 7.74 10.88 -24.12
C GLY A 15 8.26 11.31 -22.73
N ALA A 16 7.68 12.34 -22.12
CA ALA A 16 8.05 12.79 -20.78
C ALA A 16 7.65 11.77 -19.70
N SER A 17 6.51 11.07 -19.84
CA SER A 17 6.08 10.05 -18.88
C SER A 17 6.94 8.79 -18.92
N VAL A 18 7.52 8.43 -20.05
CA VAL A 18 8.40 7.26 -20.22
C VAL A 18 9.84 7.55 -19.76
N GLY A 19 10.31 8.81 -19.85
CA GLY A 19 11.69 9.20 -19.51
C GLY A 19 11.98 9.33 -18.03
N TRP A 20 10.96 9.40 -17.16
CA TRP A 20 11.15 9.69 -15.72
C TRP A 20 11.00 8.47 -14.82
N GLY A 21 10.97 7.25 -15.37
CA GLY A 21 10.97 6.01 -14.59
C GLY A 21 9.88 6.01 -13.51
N GLN A 22 8.61 6.25 -13.88
CA GLN A 22 7.52 6.14 -12.93
C GLN A 22 7.50 4.73 -12.34
N MET A 23 7.74 4.62 -11.03
CA MET A 23 7.53 3.38 -10.30
C MET A 23 6.06 2.99 -10.42
N ILE A 24 5.77 1.96 -11.20
CA ILE A 24 4.42 1.43 -11.32
C ILE A 24 4.19 0.55 -10.08
N PRO A 25 3.29 0.93 -9.17
CA PRO A 25 3.02 0.12 -7.99
C PRO A 25 2.33 -1.17 -8.40
N THR A 26 2.56 -2.23 -7.62
CA THR A 26 1.77 -3.45 -7.73
C THR A 26 0.62 -3.42 -6.74
N TYR A 27 -0.56 -3.76 -7.20
CA TYR A 27 -1.79 -3.75 -6.43
C TYR A 27 -2.10 -5.14 -5.88
N TYR A 28 -2.20 -5.25 -4.56
CA TYR A 28 -2.78 -6.38 -3.86
C TYR A 28 -4.17 -6.00 -3.33
N LYS A 29 -5.06 -6.98 -3.23
CA LYS A 29 -6.37 -6.80 -2.61
C LYS A 29 -6.65 -7.92 -1.61
N VAL A 30 -6.99 -7.56 -0.38
CA VAL A 30 -7.31 -8.54 0.67
C VAL A 30 -8.77 -8.97 0.52
N ALA A 31 -9.00 -9.94 -0.34
CA ALA A 31 -10.31 -10.54 -0.59
C ALA A 31 -10.15 -11.89 -1.28
N VAL A 32 -11.25 -12.63 -1.43
CA VAL A 32 -11.31 -13.80 -2.30
C VAL A 32 -11.70 -13.35 -3.71
N GLY A 33 -10.91 -13.72 -4.71
CA GLY A 33 -11.15 -13.36 -6.10
C GLY A 33 -10.18 -14.06 -7.05
N THR A 34 -10.34 -13.83 -8.34
CA THR A 34 -9.41 -14.30 -9.36
C THR A 34 -8.30 -13.29 -9.56
N ASP A 35 -7.05 -13.73 -9.43
CA ASP A 35 -5.89 -12.85 -9.57
C ASP A 35 -5.85 -12.15 -10.92
N GLY A 36 -5.66 -10.83 -10.87
CA GLY A 36 -5.24 -10.01 -11.98
C GLY A 36 -3.71 -9.99 -12.12
N ASP A 37 -3.22 -9.07 -12.92
CA ASP A 37 -1.78 -8.86 -13.14
C ASP A 37 -1.12 -7.92 -12.11
N GLY A 38 -1.90 -7.34 -11.22
CA GLY A 38 -1.45 -6.38 -10.21
C GLY A 38 -1.13 -4.99 -10.76
N SER A 39 -1.40 -4.70 -12.03
CA SER A 39 -1.04 -3.43 -12.67
C SER A 39 -1.91 -2.26 -12.25
N SER A 40 -3.08 -2.52 -11.68
CA SER A 40 -4.04 -1.49 -11.29
C SER A 40 -4.99 -1.96 -10.18
N ALA A 41 -5.71 -1.03 -9.58
CA ALA A 41 -6.78 -1.34 -8.63
C ALA A 41 -7.93 -2.17 -9.23
N GLY A 42 -8.13 -2.10 -10.54
CA GLY A 42 -9.13 -2.89 -11.28
C GLY A 42 -8.66 -4.31 -11.63
N SER A 43 -7.35 -4.57 -11.53
CA SER A 43 -6.72 -5.87 -11.83
C SER A 43 -5.74 -6.30 -10.74
N PRO A 44 -6.16 -6.34 -9.45
CA PRO A 44 -5.26 -6.61 -8.34
C PRO A 44 -4.91 -8.11 -8.25
N ILE A 45 -3.80 -8.41 -7.56
CA ILE A 45 -3.50 -9.76 -7.09
C ILE A 45 -4.20 -9.96 -5.74
N TYR A 46 -5.05 -10.95 -5.63
CA TYR A 46 -5.82 -11.20 -4.41
C TYR A 46 -5.00 -11.89 -3.33
N LYS A 47 -5.23 -11.50 -2.08
CA LYS A 47 -4.58 -12.07 -0.90
C LYS A 47 -5.64 -12.47 0.12
N THR A 48 -5.47 -13.62 0.75
CA THR A 48 -6.46 -14.18 1.69
C THR A 48 -6.65 -13.35 2.94
N ASN A 49 -5.60 -12.65 3.39
CA ASN A 49 -5.63 -11.76 4.56
C ASN A 49 -4.52 -10.71 4.49
N LEU A 50 -4.56 -9.74 5.40
CA LEU A 50 -3.59 -8.63 5.43
C LEU A 50 -2.18 -9.12 5.79
N GLU A 51 -2.02 -10.13 6.65
CA GLU A 51 -0.71 -10.70 6.99
C GLU A 51 -0.02 -11.29 5.76
N THR A 52 -0.75 -12.05 4.94
CA THR A 52 -0.23 -12.60 3.69
C THR A 52 0.13 -11.48 2.70
N ALA A 53 -0.72 -10.46 2.56
CA ALA A 53 -0.43 -9.32 1.69
C ALA A 53 0.85 -8.59 2.12
N LEU A 54 1.05 -8.36 3.40
CA LEU A 54 2.25 -7.71 3.94
C LEU A 54 3.51 -8.58 3.78
N SER A 55 3.39 -9.89 4.00
CA SER A 55 4.49 -10.84 3.81
C SER A 55 4.93 -10.91 2.35
N ASP A 56 3.99 -11.00 1.43
CA ASP A 56 4.29 -11.04 0.00
C ASP A 56 4.86 -9.71 -0.50
N ALA A 57 4.34 -8.59 0.03
CA ALA A 57 4.91 -7.27 -0.25
C ALA A 57 6.38 -7.17 0.21
N ALA A 58 6.71 -7.70 1.38
CA ALA A 58 8.07 -7.70 1.92
C ALA A 58 9.05 -8.51 1.06
N LEU A 59 8.59 -9.63 0.51
CA LEU A 59 9.39 -10.52 -0.36
C LEU A 59 9.45 -10.03 -1.81
N SER A 60 8.56 -9.12 -2.19
CA SER A 60 8.49 -8.61 -3.55
C SER A 60 9.72 -7.78 -3.90
N SER A 61 10.32 -8.05 -5.05
CA SER A 61 11.37 -7.23 -5.66
C SER A 61 10.85 -5.93 -6.28
N LEU A 62 9.52 -5.74 -6.30
CA LEU A 62 8.87 -4.57 -6.85
C LEU A 62 9.16 -3.31 -6.02
N ASP A 63 9.28 -2.16 -6.68
CA ASP A 63 9.65 -0.90 -6.02
C ASP A 63 8.60 -0.42 -5.04
N SER A 64 7.32 -0.55 -5.37
CA SER A 64 6.23 -0.17 -4.47
C SER A 64 5.04 -1.13 -4.54
N VAL A 65 4.30 -1.21 -3.44
CA VAL A 65 3.09 -2.04 -3.32
C VAL A 65 1.95 -1.20 -2.75
N ILE A 66 0.77 -1.36 -3.33
CA ILE A 66 -0.49 -0.82 -2.79
C ILE A 66 -1.36 -1.99 -2.36
N ILE A 67 -1.79 -1.98 -1.10
CA ILE A 67 -2.71 -2.97 -0.55
C ILE A 67 -4.09 -2.34 -0.41
N LEU A 68 -5.07 -2.86 -1.13
CA LEU A 68 -6.47 -2.46 -1.07
C LEU A 68 -7.19 -3.28 0.00
N LEU A 69 -7.85 -2.59 0.91
CA LEU A 69 -8.65 -3.20 1.98
C LEU A 69 -10.14 -2.92 1.75
N PRO A 70 -10.93 -3.91 1.37
CA PRO A 70 -12.38 -3.81 1.42
C PRO A 70 -12.89 -3.45 2.81
N GLU A 71 -14.15 -3.06 2.91
CA GLU A 71 -14.81 -2.82 4.20
C GLU A 71 -14.69 -4.03 5.11
N GLY A 72 -14.33 -3.81 6.36
CA GLY A 72 -14.16 -4.87 7.33
C GLY A 72 -13.21 -4.55 8.47
N VAL A 73 -13.03 -5.54 9.33
CA VAL A 73 -12.13 -5.49 10.48
C VAL A 73 -10.97 -6.45 10.27
N TYR A 74 -9.76 -5.91 10.29
CA TYR A 74 -8.51 -6.64 10.08
C TYR A 74 -7.78 -6.80 11.42
N SER A 75 -7.67 -8.04 11.87
CA SER A 75 -6.95 -8.39 13.10
C SER A 75 -5.89 -9.43 12.78
N ALA A 76 -4.66 -9.21 13.22
CA ALA A 76 -3.58 -10.17 13.04
C ALA A 76 -3.81 -11.42 13.90
N ASN A 77 -3.48 -12.59 13.37
CA ASN A 77 -3.49 -13.84 14.14
C ASN A 77 -2.40 -13.83 15.21
N ALA A 78 -1.25 -13.28 14.87
CA ALA A 78 -0.16 -12.99 15.80
C ALA A 78 0.13 -11.47 15.73
N ALA A 79 -0.34 -10.71 16.71
CA ALA A 79 -0.06 -9.28 16.77
C ALA A 79 1.42 -9.01 17.11
N PRO A 80 2.04 -8.00 16.54
CA PRO A 80 1.51 -6.97 15.61
C PRO A 80 1.56 -7.37 14.14
N TYR A 81 0.96 -6.55 13.26
CA TYR A 81 1.29 -6.57 11.84
C TYR A 81 2.69 -6.01 11.63
N PHE A 82 3.49 -6.67 10.81
CA PHE A 82 4.85 -6.22 10.50
C PHE A 82 4.91 -5.62 9.09
N ILE A 83 5.41 -4.38 8.97
CA ILE A 83 5.67 -3.71 7.70
C ILE A 83 7.18 -3.57 7.54
N THR A 84 7.71 -4.25 6.52
CA THR A 84 9.14 -4.19 6.15
C THR A 84 9.36 -3.74 4.72
N LYS A 85 8.30 -3.52 3.95
CA LYS A 85 8.36 -2.97 2.58
C LYS A 85 8.62 -1.47 2.62
N SER A 86 9.68 -1.03 1.97
CA SER A 86 10.15 0.37 1.99
C SER A 86 9.24 1.38 1.27
N SER A 87 8.38 0.92 0.37
CA SER A 87 7.36 1.75 -0.28
C SER A 87 6.04 0.99 -0.29
N LEU A 88 5.15 1.36 0.63
CA LEU A 88 3.88 0.69 0.84
C LEU A 88 2.77 1.70 1.09
N ALA A 89 1.63 1.50 0.41
CA ALA A 89 0.38 2.16 0.76
C ALA A 89 -0.69 1.13 1.14
N ILE A 90 -1.41 1.39 2.21
CA ILE A 90 -2.60 0.62 2.61
C ILE A 90 -3.80 1.54 2.46
N ILE A 91 -4.74 1.17 1.58
CA ILE A 91 -5.85 2.02 1.18
C ILE A 91 -7.17 1.29 1.42
N GLY A 92 -8.04 1.87 2.24
CA GLY A 92 -9.41 1.40 2.42
C GLY A 92 -10.26 1.70 1.18
N GLU A 93 -11.02 0.73 0.72
CA GLU A 93 -11.94 0.91 -0.43
C GLU A 93 -13.31 1.47 0.00
N GLY A 94 -13.61 1.49 1.30
CA GLY A 94 -14.82 2.09 1.86
C GLY A 94 -14.56 3.45 2.49
N ASP A 95 -15.47 3.84 3.38
CA ASP A 95 -15.28 4.99 4.26
C ASP A 95 -14.27 4.64 5.37
N THR A 96 -13.58 5.65 5.89
CA THR A 96 -12.57 5.45 6.96
C THR A 96 -13.14 4.72 8.18
N SER A 97 -14.43 4.89 8.47
CA SER A 97 -15.11 4.23 9.59
C SER A 97 -15.41 2.75 9.35
N THR A 98 -15.39 2.29 8.09
CA THR A 98 -15.77 0.91 7.70
C THR A 98 -14.59 0.00 7.50
N VAL A 99 -13.38 0.54 7.34
CA VAL A 99 -12.13 -0.22 7.19
C VAL A 99 -11.28 -0.03 8.45
N THR A 100 -11.24 -1.03 9.30
CA THR A 100 -10.57 -0.95 10.61
C THR A 100 -9.46 -1.97 10.75
N ILE A 101 -8.25 -1.53 11.09
CA ILE A 101 -7.15 -2.39 11.53
C ILE A 101 -7.10 -2.38 13.07
N LYS A 102 -7.39 -3.51 13.68
CA LYS A 102 -7.50 -3.69 15.15
C LYS A 102 -6.21 -4.17 15.82
N SER A 103 -5.18 -4.48 15.09
CA SER A 103 -3.90 -4.92 15.64
C SER A 103 -2.87 -3.81 15.61
N PRO A 104 -1.91 -3.80 16.54
CA PRO A 104 -0.76 -2.91 16.45
C PRO A 104 -0.01 -3.12 15.13
N VAL A 105 0.62 -2.09 14.63
CA VAL A 105 1.43 -2.12 13.42
C VAL A 105 2.86 -1.73 13.76
N ASP A 106 3.80 -2.65 13.51
CA ASP A 106 5.24 -2.40 13.68
C ASP A 106 5.86 -2.13 12.30
N ILE A 107 6.48 -0.96 12.14
CA ILE A 107 7.14 -0.57 10.90
C ILE A 107 8.65 -0.65 11.12
N GLY A 108 9.29 -1.64 10.51
CA GLY A 108 10.72 -1.92 10.64
C GLY A 108 11.42 -1.91 9.29
N LEU A 109 11.72 -0.72 8.74
CA LEU A 109 12.37 -0.57 7.44
C LEU A 109 13.88 -0.47 7.62
N THR A 110 14.64 -1.40 7.05
CA THR A 110 16.11 -1.45 7.19
C THR A 110 16.80 -0.20 6.62
N ASN A 111 16.32 0.30 5.48
CA ASN A 111 16.91 1.44 4.77
C ASN A 111 16.02 2.69 4.79
N GLY A 112 14.99 2.71 5.63
CA GLY A 112 13.97 3.74 5.62
C GLY A 112 12.97 3.56 4.47
N GLY A 113 12.05 4.49 4.32
CA GLY A 113 11.05 4.46 3.25
C GLY A 113 9.77 5.22 3.62
N ASN A 114 8.75 4.99 2.81
CA ASN A 114 7.45 5.64 2.95
C ASN A 114 6.35 4.59 3.14
N VAL A 115 5.60 4.72 4.23
CA VAL A 115 4.40 3.93 4.49
C VAL A 115 3.23 4.88 4.63
N SER A 116 2.15 4.65 3.90
CA SER A 116 0.95 5.46 4.00
C SER A 116 -0.29 4.63 4.32
N PHE A 117 -1.16 5.21 5.13
CA PHE A 117 -2.48 4.68 5.44
C PHE A 117 -3.52 5.69 4.96
N GLN A 118 -4.44 5.26 4.11
CA GLN A 118 -5.48 6.12 3.55
C GLN A 118 -6.84 5.47 3.74
N LYS A 119 -7.82 6.22 4.22
CA LYS A 119 -9.18 5.73 4.48
C LYS A 119 -9.23 4.46 5.37
N VAL A 120 -8.35 4.40 6.38
CA VAL A 120 -8.25 3.27 7.31
C VAL A 120 -8.28 3.79 8.73
N HIS A 121 -9.12 3.20 9.56
CA HIS A 121 -9.15 3.46 10.99
C HIS A 121 -8.20 2.51 11.71
N LEU A 122 -7.17 3.05 12.37
CA LEU A 122 -6.23 2.28 13.16
C LEU A 122 -6.66 2.30 14.62
N THR A 123 -6.97 1.13 15.16
CA THR A 123 -7.31 0.98 16.57
C THR A 123 -6.69 -0.28 17.13
N ALA A 124 -5.90 -0.18 18.17
CA ALA A 124 -5.32 -1.32 18.84
C ALA A 124 -5.47 -1.16 20.34
N LYS A 125 -6.03 -2.18 20.99
CA LYS A 125 -5.89 -2.31 22.44
C LYS A 125 -4.48 -2.82 22.75
N THR A 126 -3.62 -1.96 23.25
CA THR A 126 -2.32 -2.39 23.74
C THR A 126 -2.39 -2.55 25.25
N SER A 127 -2.28 -3.77 25.73
CA SER A 127 -2.13 -4.05 27.17
C SER A 127 -0.74 -3.70 27.69
N THR A 128 0.20 -3.31 26.83
CA THR A 128 1.63 -3.21 27.13
C THR A 128 2.22 -1.81 26.89
N GLY A 129 1.41 -0.76 26.74
CA GLY A 129 1.90 0.60 26.55
C GLY A 129 2.53 0.90 25.17
N ARG A 130 2.41 -0.02 24.20
CA ARG A 130 2.80 0.23 22.81
C ARG A 130 1.81 1.14 22.12
N GLY A 131 2.28 1.97 21.20
CA GLY A 131 1.42 2.76 20.31
C GLY A 131 0.64 1.87 19.34
N VAL A 132 -0.36 2.45 18.69
CA VAL A 132 -1.09 1.79 17.60
C VAL A 132 -0.15 1.51 16.43
N VAL A 133 0.78 2.43 16.16
CA VAL A 133 1.85 2.29 15.18
C VAL A 133 3.18 2.50 15.90
N ASP A 134 4.09 1.56 15.78
CA ASP A 134 5.45 1.62 16.31
C ASP A 134 6.46 1.69 15.15
N ILE A 135 7.23 2.78 15.09
CA ILE A 135 8.21 3.01 14.02
C ILE A 135 9.60 2.72 14.58
N LYS A 136 10.22 1.65 14.09
CA LYS A 136 11.53 1.19 14.55
C LYS A 136 12.70 1.72 13.70
N SER A 137 12.46 2.61 12.76
CA SER A 137 13.47 3.15 11.85
C SER A 137 13.47 4.67 11.85
N SER A 138 14.65 5.27 11.94
CA SER A 138 14.83 6.74 11.98
C SER A 138 14.66 7.44 10.60
N LYS A 139 14.61 6.67 9.51
CA LYS A 139 14.48 7.20 8.14
C LYS A 139 13.12 6.87 7.51
N THR A 140 12.12 6.57 8.31
CA THR A 140 10.80 6.19 7.84
C THR A 140 9.84 7.38 7.92
N THR A 141 9.15 7.65 6.82
CA THR A 141 8.02 8.58 6.78
C THR A 141 6.73 7.79 6.84
N VAL A 142 5.85 8.13 7.76
CA VAL A 142 4.50 7.55 7.84
C VAL A 142 3.49 8.67 7.64
N SER A 143 2.51 8.45 6.76
CA SER A 143 1.43 9.38 6.48
C SER A 143 0.06 8.71 6.68
N PHE A 144 -0.93 9.52 7.09
CA PHE A 144 -2.30 9.09 7.37
C PHE A 144 -3.29 9.92 6.58
#